data_bd05822bbc1839a5c15c6a7cd3743fe0
#
_entry.id   bd05822bbc1839a5c15c6a7cd3743fe0
#
_cell.length_a   1.000
_cell.length_b   1.000
_cell.length_c   1.000
_cell.angle_alpha   90.00
_cell.angle_beta   90.00
_cell.angle_gamma   90.00
#
_symmetry.space_group_name_H-M   'P 1'
#
loop_
_entity.id
_entity.type
_entity.pdbx_description
1 polymer ?
#
loop_
_entity_poly.entity_id
_entity_poly.type
_entity_poly.pdbx_seq_one_letter_code
_entity_poly.pdbx_strand_id
1 'polypeptide(L)'
;LARHREAICRLCRREGQKLFLKGLRCFTEKCAIEKRNFVPGQHGQSRRAKKLAGYGLQLREKQKVKRTYGLLERQFRNYVEKSERAQGPTGENLIVMLERRLDNVVWRSGLASSRSQGRQLVLHGHVRVNGKKVNIPSYLVSPSEEISLKEKMHQNAMVLEARNVAQSQSTVPWLEIDRDNFKARVVALPKRENVQTPPITEQLIVELYSK
;
A
#
# COMPACT_ATOMS: atom_id res chain seq x y z
N LEU A 1 -16.59 -2.57 -7.50
CA LEU A 1 -15.69 -3.09 -6.47
C LEU A 1 -15.68 -2.16 -5.28
N ALA A 2 -16.08 -2.67 -4.11
CA ALA A 2 -16.16 -1.89 -2.88
C ALA A 2 -14.76 -1.40 -2.44
N ARG A 3 -14.65 -0.11 -2.13
CA ARG A 3 -13.46 0.54 -1.58
C ARG A 3 -13.87 1.79 -0.79
N HIS A 4 -12.95 2.33 0.01
CA HIS A 4 -13.16 3.62 0.65
C HIS A 4 -13.25 4.73 -0.42
N ARG A 5 -14.38 5.46 -0.47
CA ARG A 5 -14.66 6.53 -1.45
C ARG A 5 -14.66 7.92 -0.84
N GLU A 6 -14.65 8.00 0.50
CA GLU A 6 -14.66 9.27 1.21
C GLU A 6 -13.32 10.00 1.16
N ALA A 7 -13.22 11.13 1.84
CA ALA A 7 -12.04 11.97 1.91
C ALA A 7 -10.82 11.22 2.51
N ILE A 8 -9.97 10.67 1.64
CA ILE A 8 -8.82 9.81 1.98
C ILE A 8 -7.89 10.44 3.01
N CYS A 9 -7.66 11.77 2.96
CA CYS A 9 -6.79 12.45 3.93
C CYS A 9 -7.29 12.37 5.37
N ARG A 10 -8.59 12.11 5.60
CA ARG A 10 -9.12 11.85 6.95
C ARG A 10 -8.54 10.57 7.55
N LEU A 11 -8.18 9.59 6.71
CA LEU A 11 -7.56 8.35 7.16
C LEU A 11 -6.18 8.60 7.75
N CYS A 12 -5.32 9.35 7.05
CA CYS A 12 -4.00 9.73 7.56
C CYS A 12 -4.10 10.49 8.88
N ARG A 13 -4.98 11.49 8.95
CA ARG A 13 -5.21 12.29 10.15
C ARG A 13 -5.73 11.44 11.32
N ARG A 14 -6.56 10.41 11.05
CA ARG A 14 -7.06 9.50 12.09
C ARG A 14 -5.96 8.62 12.67
N GLU A 15 -4.97 8.22 11.86
CA GLU A 15 -3.83 7.42 12.30
C GLU A 15 -2.66 8.29 12.82
N GLY A 16 -2.75 9.62 12.70
CA GLY A 16 -1.70 10.54 13.14
C GLY A 16 -0.40 10.47 12.33
N GLN A 17 -0.43 9.83 11.14
CA GLN A 17 0.77 9.65 10.31
C GLN A 17 0.46 9.61 8.82
N LYS A 18 1.47 9.89 7.99
CA LYS A 18 1.35 9.81 6.53
C LYS A 18 1.25 8.36 6.07
N LEU A 19 0.15 8.01 5.40
CA LEU A 19 -0.05 6.70 4.77
C LEU A 19 0.23 6.72 3.26
N PHE A 20 0.65 7.87 2.72
CA PHE A 20 1.00 8.07 1.30
C PHE A 20 -0.08 7.62 0.31
N LEU A 21 -1.36 7.96 0.59
CA LEU A 21 -2.51 7.49 -0.18
C LEU A 21 -2.84 8.33 -1.42
N LYS A 22 -2.31 9.56 -1.53
CA LYS A 22 -2.59 10.52 -2.62
C LYS A 22 -1.40 10.83 -3.52
N GLY A 23 -0.38 9.98 -3.53
CA GLY A 23 0.80 10.18 -4.37
C GLY A 23 1.53 11.48 -4.05
N LEU A 24 1.86 12.28 -5.09
CA LEU A 24 2.64 13.52 -4.99
C LEU A 24 2.21 14.46 -3.88
N ARG A 25 0.90 14.67 -3.72
CA ARG A 25 0.39 15.56 -2.69
C ARG A 25 0.85 15.21 -1.27
N CYS A 26 1.19 13.95 -1.01
CA CYS A 26 1.66 13.50 0.30
C CYS A 26 3.09 13.93 0.61
N PHE A 27 3.85 14.33 -0.42
CA PHE A 27 5.23 14.80 -0.30
C PHE A 27 5.36 16.33 -0.31
N THR A 28 4.26 17.05 -0.54
CA THR A 28 4.23 18.52 -0.57
C THR A 28 3.60 19.08 0.69
N GLU A 29 3.79 20.39 0.94
CA GLU A 29 3.15 21.16 2.01
C GLU A 29 1.61 21.15 1.94
N LYS A 30 1.04 20.74 0.78
CA LYS A 30 -0.41 20.58 0.60
C LYS A 30 -0.95 19.31 1.29
N CYS A 31 -0.09 18.53 1.97
CA CYS A 31 -0.50 17.36 2.74
C CYS A 31 -1.41 17.76 3.89
N ALA A 32 -2.51 17.03 4.07
CA ALA A 32 -3.51 17.37 5.10
C ALA A 32 -3.00 17.15 6.54
N ILE A 33 -2.01 16.30 6.74
CA ILE A 33 -1.36 16.11 8.05
C ILE A 33 -0.49 17.32 8.39
N GLU A 34 0.25 17.85 7.43
CA GLU A 34 1.06 19.06 7.65
C GLU A 34 0.20 20.25 8.06
N LYS A 35 -0.94 20.41 7.37
CA LYS A 35 -1.84 21.55 7.63
C LYS A 35 -2.73 21.39 8.88
N ARG A 36 -3.11 20.16 9.22
CA ARG A 36 -4.11 19.85 10.26
C ARG A 36 -3.73 18.57 10.99
N ASN A 37 -2.75 18.64 11.87
CA ASN A 37 -2.25 17.50 12.64
C ASN A 37 -3.16 17.15 13.84
N PHE A 38 -4.45 16.94 13.56
CA PHE A 38 -5.42 16.48 14.56
C PHE A 38 -6.46 15.54 13.94
N VAL A 39 -7.05 14.72 14.78
CA VAL A 39 -8.06 13.72 14.37
C VAL A 39 -9.25 14.41 13.69
N PRO A 40 -9.81 13.86 12.61
CA PRO A 40 -10.99 14.45 11.97
C PRO A 40 -12.23 14.33 12.86
N GLY A 41 -13.11 15.33 12.77
CA GLY A 41 -14.38 15.41 13.51
C GLY A 41 -14.43 16.60 14.47
N GLN A 42 -15.61 16.85 15.05
CA GLN A 42 -15.89 17.97 15.93
C GLN A 42 -14.95 18.01 17.16
N HIS A 43 -14.68 16.86 17.75
CA HIS A 43 -13.83 16.73 18.93
C HIS A 43 -12.33 16.51 18.62
N GLY A 44 -11.92 16.62 17.35
CA GLY A 44 -10.55 16.31 16.93
C GLY A 44 -9.49 17.24 17.54
N GLN A 45 -9.86 18.45 17.94
CA GLN A 45 -8.98 19.43 18.59
C GLN A 45 -9.09 19.41 20.13
N SER A 46 -9.88 18.51 20.70
CA SER A 46 -10.02 18.41 22.15
C SER A 46 -8.68 18.10 22.82
N ARG A 47 -8.32 18.86 23.85
CA ARG A 47 -7.11 18.63 24.66
C ARG A 47 -7.14 17.31 25.41
N ARG A 48 -8.31 16.72 25.62
CA ARG A 48 -8.50 15.40 26.25
C ARG A 48 -8.42 14.28 25.20
N ALA A 49 -7.24 14.09 24.59
CA ALA A 49 -7.01 12.90 23.77
C ALA A 49 -7.05 11.66 24.67
N LYS A 50 -8.02 10.78 24.46
CA LYS A 50 -8.04 9.47 25.16
C LYS A 50 -6.77 8.71 24.83
N LYS A 51 -6.00 8.37 25.88
CA LYS A 51 -4.85 7.46 25.74
C LYS A 51 -5.36 6.11 25.23
N LEU A 52 -4.88 5.71 24.06
CA LEU A 52 -5.22 4.40 23.52
C LEU A 52 -4.50 3.33 24.33
N ALA A 53 -5.23 2.31 24.76
CA ALA A 53 -4.70 1.17 25.47
C ALA A 53 -5.31 -0.14 24.97
N GLY A 54 -4.62 -1.24 25.15
CA GLY A 54 -5.10 -2.59 24.84
C GLY A 54 -5.73 -2.72 23.46
N TYR A 55 -7.00 -3.11 23.40
CA TYR A 55 -7.75 -3.28 22.16
C TYR A 55 -7.69 -2.07 21.22
N GLY A 56 -7.71 -0.85 21.77
CA GLY A 56 -7.66 0.37 20.97
C GLY A 56 -6.37 0.49 20.15
N LEU A 57 -5.22 0.12 20.71
CA LEU A 57 -3.92 0.10 20.01
C LEU A 57 -3.93 -0.94 18.90
N GLN A 58 -4.32 -2.18 19.23
CA GLN A 58 -4.42 -3.28 18.28
C GLN A 58 -5.33 -2.92 17.09
N LEU A 59 -6.50 -2.33 17.38
CA LEU A 59 -7.44 -1.89 16.35
C LEU A 59 -6.84 -0.79 15.46
N ARG A 60 -6.13 0.19 16.03
CA ARG A 60 -5.50 1.25 15.22
C ARG A 60 -4.41 0.69 14.31
N GLU A 61 -3.60 -0.20 14.81
CA GLU A 61 -2.55 -0.83 14.03
C GLU A 61 -3.13 -1.62 12.84
N LYS A 62 -4.15 -2.44 13.09
CA LYS A 62 -4.89 -3.12 12.03
C LYS A 62 -5.46 -2.15 11.00
N GLN A 63 -6.13 -1.08 11.46
CA GLN A 63 -6.75 -0.10 10.55
C GLN A 63 -5.69 0.66 9.73
N LYS A 64 -4.54 0.96 10.31
CA LYS A 64 -3.41 1.58 9.63
C LYS A 64 -2.95 0.74 8.44
N VAL A 65 -2.65 -0.53 8.67
CA VAL A 65 -2.21 -1.46 7.60
C VAL A 65 -3.30 -1.63 6.55
N LYS A 66 -4.52 -1.95 6.97
CA LYS A 66 -5.66 -2.12 6.06
C LYS A 66 -5.86 -0.92 5.14
N ARG A 67 -5.76 0.30 5.67
CA ARG A 67 -5.93 1.55 4.92
C ARG A 67 -4.77 1.84 4.00
N THR A 68 -3.56 1.52 4.42
CA THR A 68 -2.35 1.69 3.60
C THR A 68 -2.44 0.89 2.31
N TYR A 69 -2.89 -0.36 2.38
CA TYR A 69 -3.06 -1.23 1.20
C TYR A 69 -4.44 -1.11 0.55
N GLY A 70 -5.32 -0.24 1.04
CA GLY A 70 -6.64 0.02 0.46
C GLY A 70 -7.58 -1.20 0.50
N LEU A 71 -7.50 -2.02 1.56
CA LEU A 71 -8.28 -3.24 1.73
C LEU A 71 -9.55 -2.99 2.53
N LEU A 72 -10.57 -3.83 2.28
CA LEU A 72 -11.75 -3.96 3.12
C LEU A 72 -11.54 -5.03 4.20
N GLU A 73 -12.37 -5.00 5.23
CA GLU A 73 -12.22 -5.86 6.41
C GLU A 73 -12.20 -7.35 6.05
N ARG A 74 -13.16 -7.83 5.25
CA ARG A 74 -13.23 -9.22 4.82
C ARG A 74 -11.97 -9.67 4.07
N GLN A 75 -11.49 -8.83 3.15
CA GLN A 75 -10.26 -9.14 2.40
C GLN A 75 -9.05 -9.19 3.33
N PHE A 76 -8.95 -8.24 4.25
CA PHE A 76 -7.84 -8.19 5.21
C PHE A 76 -7.83 -9.44 6.10
N ARG A 77 -8.98 -9.83 6.64
CA ARG A 77 -9.15 -11.05 7.44
C ARG A 77 -8.69 -12.30 6.67
N ASN A 78 -9.08 -12.43 5.40
CA ASN A 78 -8.63 -13.55 4.56
C ASN A 78 -7.09 -13.59 4.39
N TYR A 79 -6.40 -12.43 4.39
CA TYR A 79 -4.93 -12.38 4.38
C TYR A 79 -4.35 -12.83 5.73
N VAL A 80 -4.93 -12.43 6.84
CA VAL A 80 -4.51 -12.90 8.17
C VAL A 80 -4.64 -14.41 8.27
N GLU A 81 -5.80 -14.97 7.95
CA GLU A 81 -6.05 -16.42 7.96
C GLU A 81 -5.07 -17.21 7.06
N LYS A 82 -4.71 -16.64 5.88
CA LYS A 82 -3.71 -17.24 5.01
C LYS A 82 -2.30 -17.16 5.60
N SER A 83 -1.97 -16.05 6.26
CA SER A 83 -0.66 -15.88 6.89
C SER A 83 -0.46 -16.78 8.11
N GLU A 84 -1.52 -17.08 8.83
CA GLU A 84 -1.51 -18.04 9.95
C GLU A 84 -1.23 -19.48 9.49
N ARG A 85 -1.71 -19.84 8.31
CA ARG A 85 -1.49 -21.18 7.71
C ARG A 85 -0.13 -21.31 7.03
N ALA A 86 0.55 -20.21 6.77
CA ALA A 86 1.85 -20.22 6.13
C ALA A 86 2.96 -20.51 7.15
N GLN A 87 4.03 -21.14 6.69
CA GLN A 87 5.21 -21.43 7.52
C GLN A 87 5.93 -20.15 7.95
N GLY A 88 6.28 -20.01 9.22
CA GLY A 88 7.00 -18.87 9.78
C GLY A 88 6.12 -17.88 10.54
N PRO A 89 6.66 -16.71 10.94
CA PRO A 89 5.95 -15.73 11.74
C PRO A 89 4.74 -15.13 10.99
N THR A 90 3.54 -15.26 11.57
CA THR A 90 2.27 -14.79 10.97
C THR A 90 2.31 -13.33 10.55
N GLY A 91 2.88 -12.46 11.40
CA GLY A 91 2.95 -11.04 11.13
C GLY A 91 3.81 -10.70 9.91
N GLU A 92 4.96 -11.34 9.77
CA GLU A 92 5.86 -11.17 8.62
C GLU A 92 5.19 -11.71 7.35
N ASN A 93 4.61 -12.92 7.40
CA ASN A 93 3.89 -13.52 6.28
C ASN A 93 2.76 -12.61 5.79
N LEU A 94 2.01 -11.98 6.71
CA LEU A 94 0.97 -11.02 6.37
C LEU A 94 1.53 -9.84 5.56
N ILE A 95 2.63 -9.24 6.02
CA ILE A 95 3.24 -8.10 5.33
C ILE A 95 3.80 -8.51 3.97
N VAL A 96 4.46 -9.65 3.89
CA VAL A 96 4.97 -10.23 2.62
C VAL A 96 3.84 -10.43 1.63
N MET A 97 2.71 -11.02 2.04
CA MET A 97 1.55 -11.21 1.17
C MET A 97 0.96 -9.89 0.70
N LEU A 98 0.90 -8.88 1.56
CA LEU A 98 0.39 -7.55 1.21
C LEU A 98 1.32 -6.81 0.24
N GLU A 99 2.63 -6.95 0.39
CA GLU A 99 3.62 -6.34 -0.51
C GLU A 99 3.61 -7.02 -1.90
N ARG A 100 3.39 -8.32 -1.97
CA ARG A 100 3.30 -9.09 -3.23
C ARG A 100 2.08 -8.78 -4.08
N ARG A 101 1.12 -8.03 -3.61
CA ARG A 101 -0.09 -7.68 -4.39
C ARG A 101 0.28 -6.87 -5.62
N LEU A 102 -0.28 -7.21 -6.76
CA LEU A 102 0.01 -6.55 -8.05
C LEU A 102 -0.27 -5.05 -8.00
N ASP A 103 -1.36 -4.59 -7.35
CA ASP A 103 -1.65 -3.17 -7.19
C ASP A 103 -0.57 -2.42 -6.38
N ASN A 104 0.01 -3.08 -5.39
CA ASN A 104 1.12 -2.53 -4.61
C ASN A 104 2.44 -2.58 -5.37
N VAL A 105 2.73 -3.67 -6.09
CA VAL A 105 3.97 -3.81 -6.88
C VAL A 105 4.02 -2.75 -7.98
N VAL A 106 2.92 -2.50 -8.69
CA VAL A 106 2.83 -1.41 -9.68
C VAL A 106 3.12 -0.03 -9.07
N TRP A 107 2.72 0.21 -7.82
CA TRP A 107 3.09 1.43 -7.12
C TRP A 107 4.56 1.43 -6.68
N ARG A 108 5.07 0.32 -6.12
CA ARG A 108 6.47 0.19 -5.68
C ARG A 108 7.47 0.32 -6.82
N SER A 109 7.09 -0.12 -8.01
CA SER A 109 7.91 0.01 -9.22
C SER A 109 7.91 1.43 -9.82
N GLY A 110 7.14 2.36 -9.24
CA GLY A 110 7.05 3.72 -9.76
C GLY A 110 6.18 3.89 -11.01
N LEU A 111 5.48 2.85 -11.43
CA LEU A 111 4.54 2.89 -12.55
C LEU A 111 3.21 3.58 -12.19
N ALA A 112 3.00 3.84 -10.91
CA ALA A 112 1.85 4.57 -10.39
C ALA A 112 2.26 5.49 -9.24
N SER A 113 1.67 6.67 -9.13
CA SER A 113 1.92 7.65 -8.07
C SER A 113 1.36 7.23 -6.70
N SER A 114 0.41 6.30 -6.68
CA SER A 114 -0.22 5.79 -5.46
C SER A 114 -0.76 4.37 -5.67
N ARG A 115 -0.93 3.61 -4.56
CA ARG A 115 -1.55 2.28 -4.61
C ARG A 115 -2.95 2.30 -5.23
N SER A 116 -3.73 3.37 -5.03
CA SER A 116 -5.05 3.53 -5.63
C SER A 116 -4.99 3.68 -7.15
N GLN A 117 -3.99 4.40 -7.68
CA GLN A 117 -3.74 4.50 -9.11
C GLN A 117 -3.24 3.17 -9.67
N GLY A 118 -2.29 2.50 -9.01
CA GLY A 118 -1.83 1.17 -9.38
C GLY A 118 -2.98 0.18 -9.48
N ARG A 119 -3.86 0.16 -8.49
CA ARG A 119 -5.09 -0.64 -8.52
C ARG A 119 -5.99 -0.30 -9.72
N GLN A 120 -6.12 0.97 -10.08
CA GLN A 120 -6.92 1.39 -11.23
C GLN A 120 -6.29 0.92 -12.54
N LEU A 121 -4.99 1.06 -12.71
CA LEU A 121 -4.26 0.57 -13.89
C LEU A 121 -4.45 -0.94 -14.07
N VAL A 122 -4.36 -1.72 -12.99
CA VAL A 122 -4.60 -3.17 -13.02
C VAL A 122 -6.04 -3.48 -13.42
N LEU A 123 -7.04 -2.88 -12.75
CA LEU A 123 -8.46 -3.13 -13.03
C LEU A 123 -8.86 -2.79 -14.46
N HIS A 124 -8.29 -1.73 -15.04
CA HIS A 124 -8.54 -1.34 -16.41
C HIS A 124 -7.74 -2.18 -17.41
N GLY A 125 -6.94 -3.17 -16.92
CA GLY A 125 -6.20 -4.10 -17.74
C GLY A 125 -5.07 -3.45 -18.53
N HIS A 126 -4.44 -2.43 -17.95
CA HIS A 126 -3.25 -1.77 -18.51
C HIS A 126 -1.95 -2.42 -18.07
N VAL A 127 -2.00 -3.37 -17.13
CA VAL A 127 -0.86 -4.11 -16.60
C VAL A 127 -0.78 -5.49 -17.21
N ARG A 128 0.44 -5.92 -17.52
CA ARG A 128 0.77 -7.28 -17.98
C ARG A 128 1.74 -7.92 -16.99
N VAL A 129 1.59 -9.21 -16.79
CA VAL A 129 2.55 -10.06 -16.05
C VAL A 129 3.03 -11.13 -17.03
N ASN A 130 4.33 -11.21 -17.24
CA ASN A 130 4.94 -12.10 -18.23
C ASN A 130 4.27 -11.96 -19.62
N GLY A 131 4.00 -10.72 -20.06
CA GLY A 131 3.33 -10.40 -21.32
C GLY A 131 1.81 -10.62 -21.33
N LYS A 132 1.23 -11.34 -20.37
CA LYS A 132 -0.22 -11.61 -20.29
C LYS A 132 -0.96 -10.53 -19.52
N LYS A 133 -2.13 -10.11 -20.00
CA LYS A 133 -2.98 -9.14 -19.32
C LYS A 133 -3.51 -9.70 -18.00
N VAL A 134 -3.28 -9.00 -16.90
CA VAL A 134 -3.84 -9.32 -15.57
C VAL A 134 -4.67 -8.14 -15.08
N ASN A 135 -5.93 -8.37 -14.72
CA ASN A 135 -6.87 -7.37 -14.23
C ASN A 135 -7.31 -7.59 -12.77
N ILE A 136 -6.58 -8.43 -12.05
CA ILE A 136 -6.85 -8.78 -10.65
C ILE A 136 -5.85 -8.05 -9.74
N PRO A 137 -6.23 -6.98 -9.01
CA PRO A 137 -5.31 -6.24 -8.15
C PRO A 137 -4.71 -7.05 -6.99
N SER A 138 -5.41 -8.11 -6.57
CA SER A 138 -4.98 -9.01 -5.50
C SER A 138 -4.11 -10.17 -5.99
N TYR A 139 -3.75 -10.20 -7.29
CA TYR A 139 -2.79 -11.16 -7.80
C TYR A 139 -1.48 -11.06 -7.00
N LEU A 140 -0.97 -12.18 -6.54
CA LEU A 140 0.27 -12.26 -5.77
C LEU A 140 1.42 -12.57 -6.73
N VAL A 141 2.29 -11.60 -6.93
CA VAL A 141 3.45 -11.79 -7.80
C VAL A 141 4.45 -12.77 -7.20
N SER A 142 5.11 -13.51 -8.06
CA SER A 142 6.15 -14.50 -7.72
C SER A 142 7.53 -14.02 -8.17
N PRO A 143 8.61 -14.56 -7.61
CA PRO A 143 9.96 -14.31 -8.12
C PRO A 143 10.06 -14.66 -9.60
N SER A 144 10.91 -13.93 -10.32
CA SER A 144 11.13 -14.03 -11.78
C SER A 144 10.00 -13.49 -12.66
N GLU A 145 8.84 -13.07 -12.11
CA GLU A 145 7.79 -12.44 -12.91
C GLU A 145 8.17 -11.02 -13.33
N GLU A 146 7.91 -10.72 -14.61
CA GLU A 146 8.04 -9.38 -15.20
C GLU A 146 6.68 -8.69 -15.24
N ILE A 147 6.61 -7.51 -14.65
CA ILE A 147 5.44 -6.64 -14.68
C ILE A 147 5.70 -5.49 -15.66
N SER A 148 4.79 -5.24 -16.60
CA SER A 148 4.91 -4.18 -17.59
C SER A 148 3.61 -3.45 -17.78
N LEU A 149 3.69 -2.18 -18.22
CA LEU A 149 2.52 -1.43 -18.71
C LEU A 149 2.33 -1.66 -20.21
N LYS A 150 1.08 -1.56 -20.65
CA LYS A 150 0.77 -1.51 -22.09
C LYS A 150 1.40 -0.27 -22.71
N GLU A 151 1.93 -0.39 -23.92
CA GLU A 151 2.55 0.71 -24.68
C GLU A 151 1.69 1.97 -24.76
N LYS A 152 0.37 1.80 -24.95
CA LYS A 152 -0.60 2.90 -24.96
C LYS A 152 -0.56 3.77 -23.69
N MET A 153 -0.08 3.21 -22.56
CA MET A 153 0.02 3.92 -21.29
C MET A 153 1.35 4.65 -21.10
N HIS A 154 2.35 4.40 -21.93
CA HIS A 154 3.67 5.02 -21.81
C HIS A 154 3.63 6.54 -22.01
N GLN A 155 2.72 7.02 -22.84
CA GLN A 155 2.51 8.46 -23.10
C GLN A 155 1.49 9.11 -22.15
N ASN A 156 0.91 8.36 -21.21
CA ASN A 156 -0.08 8.91 -20.30
C ASN A 156 0.57 9.85 -19.29
N ALA A 157 0.10 11.10 -19.20
CA ALA A 157 0.64 12.12 -18.32
C ALA A 157 0.73 11.69 -16.86
N MET A 158 -0.26 10.95 -16.35
CA MET A 158 -0.25 10.46 -14.96
C MET A 158 0.82 9.39 -14.71
N VAL A 159 1.15 8.59 -15.72
CA VAL A 159 2.21 7.57 -15.64
C VAL A 159 3.58 8.23 -15.72
N LEU A 160 3.75 9.19 -16.62
CA LEU A 160 4.99 9.97 -16.74
C LEU A 160 5.28 10.77 -15.46
N GLU A 161 4.26 11.39 -14.88
CA GLU A 161 4.36 12.09 -13.59
C GLU A 161 4.77 11.12 -12.47
N ALA A 162 4.17 9.92 -12.40
CA ALA A 162 4.52 8.90 -11.41
C ALA A 162 5.98 8.46 -11.56
N ARG A 163 6.45 8.24 -12.78
CA ARG A 163 7.84 7.91 -13.11
C ARG A 163 8.82 8.98 -12.62
N ASN A 164 8.53 10.26 -12.89
CA ASN A 164 9.39 11.37 -12.47
C ASN A 164 9.53 11.42 -10.94
N VAL A 165 8.45 11.22 -10.21
CA VAL A 165 8.46 11.17 -8.74
C VAL A 165 9.22 9.97 -8.21
N ALA A 166 9.05 8.82 -8.84
CA ALA A 166 9.75 7.60 -8.44
C ALA A 166 11.29 7.70 -8.63
N GLN A 167 11.77 8.61 -9.46
CA GLN A 167 13.22 8.86 -9.61
C GLN A 167 13.87 9.38 -8.32
N SER A 168 13.13 10.15 -7.54
CA SER A 168 13.59 10.70 -6.26
C SER A 168 13.36 9.77 -5.05
N GLN A 169 12.69 8.64 -5.27
CA GLN A 169 12.39 7.69 -4.19
C GLN A 169 13.37 6.51 -4.22
N SER A 170 13.71 5.99 -3.04
CA SER A 170 14.50 4.78 -2.90
C SER A 170 13.76 3.58 -3.50
N THR A 171 14.45 2.82 -4.33
CA THR A 171 13.95 1.55 -4.86
C THR A 171 13.96 0.47 -3.79
N VAL A 172 13.01 -0.43 -3.86
CA VAL A 172 12.98 -1.60 -2.98
C VAL A 172 13.91 -2.68 -3.53
N PRO A 173 14.73 -3.35 -2.68
CA PRO A 173 15.79 -4.25 -3.15
C PRO A 173 15.29 -5.54 -3.81
N TRP A 174 14.02 -5.88 -3.65
CA TRP A 174 13.41 -7.09 -4.24
C TRP A 174 12.79 -6.86 -5.62
N LEU A 175 12.84 -5.60 -6.13
CA LEU A 175 12.37 -5.23 -7.48
C LEU A 175 13.53 -4.62 -8.29
N GLU A 176 13.78 -5.17 -9.44
CA GLU A 176 14.59 -4.58 -10.50
C GLU A 176 13.66 -3.74 -11.39
N ILE A 177 13.94 -2.44 -11.52
CA ILE A 177 13.04 -1.49 -12.18
C ILE A 177 13.71 -0.92 -13.41
N ASP A 178 13.16 -1.23 -14.58
CA ASP A 178 13.47 -0.61 -15.85
C ASP A 178 12.46 0.52 -16.10
N ARG A 179 12.89 1.74 -15.78
CA ARG A 179 12.01 2.91 -15.88
C ARG A 179 11.80 3.36 -17.33
N ASP A 180 12.73 3.08 -18.22
CA ASP A 180 12.65 3.52 -19.61
C ASP A 180 11.67 2.68 -20.40
N ASN A 181 11.63 1.39 -20.14
CA ASN A 181 10.71 0.46 -20.78
C ASN A 181 9.40 0.24 -19.99
N PHE A 182 9.18 0.97 -18.89
CA PHE A 182 8.01 0.83 -18.01
C PHE A 182 7.79 -0.62 -17.52
N LYS A 183 8.89 -1.27 -17.12
CA LYS A 183 8.92 -2.64 -16.64
C LYS A 183 9.51 -2.73 -15.24
N ALA A 184 9.11 -3.77 -14.54
CA ALA A 184 9.71 -4.17 -13.27
C ALA A 184 9.77 -5.69 -13.19
N ARG A 185 10.89 -6.23 -12.70
CA ARG A 185 11.07 -7.65 -12.47
C ARG A 185 11.16 -7.95 -10.99
N VAL A 186 10.48 -8.99 -10.55
CA VAL A 186 10.56 -9.46 -9.16
C VAL A 186 11.80 -10.35 -9.04
N VAL A 187 12.80 -9.89 -8.30
CA VAL A 187 14.06 -10.64 -8.10
C VAL A 187 13.90 -11.66 -6.97
N ALA A 188 13.30 -11.25 -5.87
CA ALA A 188 13.12 -12.08 -4.69
C ALA A 188 11.76 -11.78 -4.02
N LEU A 189 11.39 -12.56 -3.03
CA LEU A 189 10.25 -12.22 -2.18
C LEU A 189 10.60 -11.03 -1.25
N PRO A 190 9.67 -10.11 -1.01
CA PRO A 190 9.89 -9.01 -0.08
C PRO A 190 10.16 -9.56 1.34
N LYS A 191 11.21 -9.06 1.99
CA LYS A 191 11.46 -9.32 3.41
C LYS A 191 10.85 -8.23 4.28
N ARG A 192 10.55 -8.54 5.54
CA ARG A 192 9.99 -7.55 6.48
C ARG A 192 10.85 -6.29 6.62
N GLU A 193 12.15 -6.44 6.63
CA GLU A 193 13.13 -5.35 6.71
C GLU A 193 13.01 -4.34 5.56
N ASN A 194 12.54 -4.79 4.40
CA ASN A 194 12.37 -3.97 3.21
C ASN A 194 11.09 -3.13 3.24
N VAL A 195 10.22 -3.32 4.23
CA VAL A 195 8.93 -2.63 4.36
C VAL A 195 9.00 -1.59 5.48
N GLN A 196 9.52 -0.43 5.16
CA GLN A 196 9.80 0.63 6.14
C GLN A 196 8.63 1.59 6.37
N THR A 197 7.75 1.78 5.39
CA THR A 197 6.72 2.81 5.45
C THR A 197 5.31 2.30 5.13
N PRO A 198 4.33 2.62 5.96
CA PRO A 198 4.42 3.23 7.30
C PRO A 198 5.00 2.24 8.32
N PRO A 199 5.53 2.71 9.46
CA PRO A 199 5.99 1.82 10.53
C PRO A 199 4.82 0.98 11.02
N ILE A 200 5.01 -0.34 11.04
CA ILE A 200 3.96 -1.32 11.36
C ILE A 200 4.45 -2.20 12.51
N THR A 201 3.60 -2.38 13.52
CA THR A 201 3.80 -3.33 14.62
C THR A 201 2.84 -4.50 14.39
N GLU A 202 3.28 -5.47 13.60
CA GLU A 202 2.48 -6.61 13.16
C GLU A 202 2.00 -7.50 14.30
N GLN A 203 2.75 -7.57 15.42
CA GLN A 203 2.39 -8.33 16.59
C GLN A 203 1.03 -7.90 17.16
N LEU A 204 0.75 -6.58 17.22
CA LEU A 204 -0.54 -6.05 17.66
C LEU A 204 -1.70 -6.49 16.77
N ILE A 205 -1.43 -6.73 15.49
CA ILE A 205 -2.44 -7.23 14.55
C ILE A 205 -2.71 -8.71 14.81
N VAL A 206 -1.65 -9.50 14.98
CA VAL A 206 -1.78 -10.93 15.30
C VAL A 206 -2.55 -11.12 16.61
N GLU A 207 -2.18 -10.40 17.66
CA GLU A 207 -2.88 -10.43 18.95
C GLU A 207 -4.36 -10.05 18.86
N LEU A 208 -4.73 -9.16 17.94
CA LEU A 208 -6.13 -8.76 17.74
C LEU A 208 -6.98 -9.90 17.15
N TYR A 209 -6.40 -10.72 16.28
CA TYR A 209 -7.11 -11.81 15.61
C TYR A 209 -7.02 -13.15 16.34
N SER A 210 -6.07 -13.30 17.27
CA SER A 210 -5.92 -14.51 18.09
C SER A 210 -6.90 -14.58 19.29
N LYS A 211 -7.79 -13.59 19.43
CA LYS A 211 -8.81 -13.52 20.50
C LYS A 211 -10.14 -14.09 20.06
#